data_69a224b0c770781b9d821db199ea9117
#
_entry.id   69a224b0c770781b9d821db199ea9117
#
_cell.length_a   1.000
_cell.length_b   1.000
_cell.length_c   1.000
_cell.angle_alpha   90.00
_cell.angle_beta   90.00
_cell.angle_gamma   90.00
#
_symmetry.space_group_name_H-M   'P 1'
#
loop_
_entity.id
_entity.type
_entity.pdbx_description
1 polymer ?
#
loop_
_entity_poly.entity_id
_entity_poly.type
_entity_poly.pdbx_seq_one_letter_code
_entity_poly.pdbx_strand_id
1 'polypeptide(L)'
;MEKINNMKNIFQGPVYDFLINESLNNRMGWGGNAGSIDGYTEGDLENSKRGNVFIREFLMEVKPYNILETGTNYGSFSYTCYESLDDFRLYTCDNHQDNHSARCVGFINDYYDDNKVIYRNIHSLEHLNECKQANIEWDLIWLDSTHTFEYLYNEMKITAQMKPKFIMVDDFYMLKDMQLAVFEFLKNHDEYRFYSYSNIRGNVGSIVILQRIEGPSNLNSSIKDLI
;
A
#
# COMPACT_ATOMS: atom_id res chain seq x y z
N MET A 1 -21.84 18.01 -2.25
CA MET A 1 -21.00 18.79 -3.18
C MET A 1 -19.76 19.43 -2.49
N GLU A 2 -19.82 19.86 -1.23
CA GLU A 2 -18.62 20.38 -0.51
C GLU A 2 -17.50 19.34 -0.29
N LYS A 3 -17.82 18.05 -0.07
CA LYS A 3 -16.80 16.99 0.10
C LYS A 3 -15.93 16.77 -1.17
N ILE A 4 -16.51 16.96 -2.36
CA ILE A 4 -15.77 16.74 -3.63
C ILE A 4 -14.82 17.91 -3.94
N ASN A 5 -15.15 19.14 -3.50
CA ASN A 5 -14.27 20.29 -3.71
C ASN A 5 -13.03 20.28 -2.80
N ASN A 6 -13.10 19.67 -1.60
CA ASN A 6 -11.93 19.48 -0.77
C ASN A 6 -10.96 18.40 -1.31
N MET A 7 -11.44 17.43 -2.11
CA MET A 7 -10.59 16.40 -2.70
C MET A 7 -9.57 16.95 -3.73
N LYS A 8 -9.86 18.07 -4.40
CA LYS A 8 -8.96 18.64 -5.43
C LYS A 8 -7.67 19.24 -4.86
N ASN A 9 -7.62 19.56 -3.58
CA ASN A 9 -6.46 20.23 -2.96
C ASN A 9 -5.48 19.28 -2.27
N ILE A 10 -5.72 17.97 -2.23
CA ILE A 10 -4.96 17.01 -1.43
C ILE A 10 -3.61 16.64 -2.08
N PHE A 11 -3.51 16.73 -3.39
CA PHE A 11 -2.30 16.41 -4.16
C PHE A 11 -1.68 17.71 -4.73
N GLN A 12 -1.42 18.64 -3.86
CA GLN A 12 -0.78 19.92 -4.16
C GLN A 12 0.14 20.29 -3.00
N GLY A 13 1.21 21.02 -3.32
CA GLY A 13 2.11 21.55 -2.32
C GLY A 13 3.50 20.93 -2.35
N PRO A 14 4.42 21.45 -1.53
CA PRO A 14 5.86 21.19 -1.67
C PRO A 14 6.23 19.70 -1.60
N VAL A 15 5.57 18.91 -0.77
CA VAL A 15 5.86 17.47 -0.67
C VAL A 15 5.42 16.75 -1.93
N TYR A 16 4.19 16.98 -2.37
CA TYR A 16 3.68 16.38 -3.59
C TYR A 16 4.54 16.72 -4.80
N ASP A 17 4.87 18.00 -4.95
CA ASP A 17 5.70 18.48 -6.06
C ASP A 17 7.11 17.86 -6.01
N PHE A 18 7.69 17.72 -4.84
CA PHE A 18 8.98 17.04 -4.66
C PHE A 18 8.90 15.57 -5.09
N LEU A 19 7.91 14.82 -4.60
CA LEU A 19 7.77 13.39 -4.91
C LEU A 19 7.52 13.15 -6.41
N ILE A 20 6.71 14.00 -7.05
CA ILE A 20 6.50 13.96 -8.50
C ILE A 20 7.82 14.23 -9.25
N ASN A 21 8.59 15.23 -8.84
CA ASN A 21 9.86 15.55 -9.48
C ASN A 21 10.89 14.41 -9.32
N GLU A 22 10.98 13.79 -8.14
CA GLU A 22 11.83 12.61 -7.92
C GLU A 22 11.41 11.44 -8.82
N SER A 23 10.11 11.17 -8.92
CA SER A 23 9.55 10.14 -9.79
C SER A 23 9.89 10.39 -11.26
N LEU A 24 9.73 11.61 -11.76
CA LEU A 24 10.04 11.99 -13.13
C LEU A 24 11.55 11.94 -13.42
N ASN A 25 12.39 12.41 -12.50
CA ASN A 25 13.84 12.45 -12.67
C ASN A 25 14.47 11.04 -12.70
N ASN A 26 13.91 10.10 -11.98
CA ASN A 26 14.40 8.73 -11.95
C ASN A 26 13.73 7.80 -12.98
N ARG A 27 12.92 8.36 -13.89
CA ARG A 27 12.20 7.62 -14.95
C ARG A 27 11.31 6.47 -14.43
N MET A 28 10.85 6.59 -13.22
CA MET A 28 9.90 5.64 -12.63
C MET A 28 8.57 6.35 -12.42
N GLY A 29 7.47 5.69 -12.76
CA GLY A 29 6.14 6.27 -12.59
C GLY A 29 5.79 6.45 -11.12
N TRP A 30 4.98 7.42 -10.83
CA TRP A 30 4.28 7.55 -9.55
C TRP A 30 3.40 6.31 -9.34
N GLY A 31 3.78 5.43 -8.42
CA GLY A 31 3.12 4.14 -8.23
C GLY A 31 3.91 2.94 -8.76
N GLY A 32 5.15 3.13 -9.23
CA GLY A 32 6.15 2.04 -9.26
C GLY A 32 6.24 1.18 -10.50
N ASN A 33 5.58 1.48 -11.59
CA ASN A 33 5.86 0.74 -12.82
C ASN A 33 6.89 1.47 -13.68
N ALA A 34 8.04 0.82 -13.91
CA ALA A 34 9.08 1.21 -14.85
C ALA A 34 8.58 1.18 -16.31
N GLY A 35 7.57 1.98 -16.61
CA GLY A 35 7.25 2.38 -17.96
C GLY A 35 8.11 3.58 -18.29
N SER A 36 8.69 3.62 -19.48
CA SER A 36 9.40 4.80 -19.97
C SER A 36 8.57 6.06 -19.72
N ILE A 37 9.22 7.20 -19.42
CA ILE A 37 8.56 8.52 -19.33
C ILE A 37 7.67 8.79 -20.55
N ASP A 38 8.03 8.24 -21.70
CA ASP A 38 7.29 8.30 -22.96
C ASP A 38 5.91 7.60 -22.94
N GLY A 39 5.59 6.83 -21.88
CA GLY A 39 4.31 6.12 -21.72
C GLY A 39 3.43 6.64 -20.60
N TYR A 40 3.88 7.59 -19.79
CA TYR A 40 3.07 8.14 -18.71
C TYR A 40 2.12 9.22 -19.25
N THR A 41 0.85 8.93 -19.26
CA THR A 41 -0.19 9.87 -19.73
C THR A 41 -0.76 10.68 -18.56
N GLU A 42 -1.40 11.83 -18.84
CA GLU A 42 -2.20 12.55 -17.83
C GLU A 42 -3.24 11.62 -17.16
N GLY A 43 -3.73 10.60 -17.89
CA GLY A 43 -4.66 9.61 -17.38
C GLY A 43 -4.05 8.72 -16.30
N ASP A 44 -2.76 8.39 -16.38
CA ASP A 44 -2.08 7.56 -15.39
C ASP A 44 -1.85 8.31 -14.08
N LEU A 45 -1.49 9.59 -14.15
CA LEU A 45 -1.42 10.47 -12.98
C LEU A 45 -2.78 10.64 -12.31
N GLU A 46 -3.85 10.79 -13.08
CA GLU A 46 -5.21 10.91 -12.54
C GLU A 46 -5.69 9.60 -11.89
N ASN A 47 -5.32 8.46 -12.43
CA ASN A 47 -5.63 7.15 -11.84
C ASN A 47 -4.85 6.91 -10.54
N SER A 48 -3.57 7.28 -10.48
CA SER A 48 -2.79 7.24 -9.24
C SER A 48 -3.41 8.12 -8.16
N LYS A 49 -3.85 9.33 -8.50
CA LYS A 49 -4.59 10.21 -7.58
C LYS A 49 -5.85 9.55 -7.02
N ARG A 50 -6.60 8.82 -7.85
CA ARG A 50 -7.83 8.11 -7.43
C ARG A 50 -7.51 6.96 -6.48
N GLY A 51 -6.43 6.21 -6.73
CA GLY A 51 -5.93 5.17 -5.82
C GLY A 51 -5.62 5.77 -4.45
N ASN A 52 -4.88 6.86 -4.40
CA ASN A 52 -4.55 7.55 -3.17
C ASN A 52 -5.78 8.13 -2.45
N VAL A 53 -6.81 8.58 -3.18
CA VAL A 53 -8.10 9.00 -2.58
C VAL A 53 -8.78 7.83 -1.87
N PHE A 54 -8.81 6.65 -2.51
CA PHE A 54 -9.39 5.45 -1.90
C PHE A 54 -8.64 5.03 -0.63
N ILE A 55 -7.29 5.02 -0.69
CA ILE A 55 -6.44 4.74 0.48
C ILE A 55 -6.72 5.74 1.60
N ARG A 56 -6.76 7.02 1.28
CA ARG A 56 -7.03 8.08 2.24
C ARG A 56 -8.38 7.92 2.94
N GLU A 57 -9.44 7.67 2.17
CA GLU A 57 -10.78 7.44 2.73
C GLU A 57 -10.76 6.25 3.70
N PHE A 58 -10.10 5.16 3.32
CA PHE A 58 -9.93 4.00 4.19
C PHE A 58 -9.13 4.34 5.47
N LEU A 59 -8.00 5.03 5.35
CA LEU A 59 -7.18 5.43 6.50
C LEU A 59 -7.96 6.33 7.46
N MET A 60 -8.71 7.29 6.94
CA MET A 60 -9.54 8.20 7.75
C MET A 60 -10.68 7.49 8.47
N GLU A 61 -11.24 6.42 7.88
CA GLU A 61 -12.28 5.60 8.49
C GLU A 61 -11.73 4.72 9.60
N VAL A 62 -10.63 3.98 9.31
CA VAL A 62 -10.10 2.92 10.18
C VAL A 62 -9.12 3.46 11.23
N LYS A 63 -8.43 4.57 10.92
CA LYS A 63 -7.42 5.24 11.76
C LYS A 63 -6.38 4.26 12.32
N PRO A 64 -5.66 3.53 11.46
CA PRO A 64 -4.65 2.59 11.92
C PRO A 64 -3.49 3.36 12.57
N TYR A 65 -2.97 2.84 13.70
CA TYR A 65 -1.81 3.41 14.37
C TYR A 65 -0.51 2.73 13.93
N ASN A 66 -0.41 1.42 14.06
CA ASN A 66 0.75 0.66 13.61
C ASN A 66 0.55 0.15 12.20
N ILE A 67 1.32 0.70 11.28
CA ILE A 67 1.23 0.42 9.85
C ILE A 67 2.56 -0.16 9.36
N LEU A 68 2.50 -1.19 8.54
CA LEU A 68 3.64 -1.75 7.83
C LEU A 68 3.41 -1.64 6.33
N GLU A 69 4.44 -1.27 5.58
CA GLU A 69 4.44 -1.24 4.11
C GLU A 69 5.61 -2.04 3.55
N THR A 70 5.38 -2.79 2.48
CA THR A 70 6.43 -3.32 1.61
C THR A 70 6.37 -2.61 0.26
N GLY A 71 7.51 -2.07 -0.21
CA GLY A 71 7.58 -1.30 -1.46
C GLY A 71 7.34 0.20 -1.27
N THR A 72 8.24 0.89 -0.58
CA THR A 72 8.16 2.34 -0.32
C THR A 72 8.14 3.17 -1.59
N ASN A 73 8.95 2.77 -2.60
CA ASN A 73 9.13 3.51 -3.84
C ASN A 73 9.41 5.01 -3.57
N TYR A 74 8.58 5.94 -4.06
CA TYR A 74 8.69 7.38 -3.83
C TYR A 74 7.95 7.88 -2.59
N GLY A 75 7.45 6.98 -1.71
CA GLY A 75 6.81 7.36 -0.47
C GLY A 75 5.40 7.93 -0.64
N SER A 76 4.69 7.57 -1.71
CA SER A 76 3.31 8.03 -1.94
C SER A 76 2.36 7.63 -0.83
N PHE A 77 2.50 6.41 -0.32
CA PHE A 77 1.72 5.94 0.81
C PHE A 77 2.10 6.64 2.12
N SER A 78 3.42 6.84 2.35
CA SER A 78 3.92 7.61 3.49
C SER A 78 3.31 9.01 3.52
N TYR A 79 3.31 9.71 2.39
CA TYR A 79 2.67 11.02 2.25
C TYR A 79 1.16 10.94 2.50
N THR A 80 0.49 9.92 1.96
CA THR A 80 -0.96 9.72 2.17
C THR A 80 -1.29 9.47 3.64
N CYS A 81 -0.43 8.79 4.40
CA CYS A 81 -0.59 8.62 5.84
C CYS A 81 -0.52 9.96 6.59
N TYR A 82 0.46 10.81 6.29
CA TYR A 82 0.55 12.14 6.91
C TYR A 82 -0.66 13.04 6.60
N GLU A 83 -1.19 12.97 5.38
CA GLU A 83 -2.37 13.75 4.97
C GLU A 83 -3.70 13.20 5.51
N SER A 84 -3.69 11.99 6.09
CA SER A 84 -4.92 11.28 6.49
C SER A 84 -5.04 11.04 7.98
N LEU A 85 -3.92 10.99 8.70
CA LEU A 85 -3.86 10.51 10.08
C LEU A 85 -3.16 11.51 10.99
N ASP A 86 -3.78 11.84 12.10
CA ASP A 86 -3.19 12.71 13.13
C ASP A 86 -2.08 11.99 13.90
N ASP A 87 -2.25 10.69 14.15
CA ASP A 87 -1.31 9.86 14.92
C ASP A 87 -1.17 8.48 14.29
N PHE A 88 0.08 8.11 13.97
CA PHE A 88 0.43 6.81 13.37
C PHE A 88 1.93 6.54 13.49
N ARG A 89 2.30 5.28 13.25
CA ARG A 89 3.67 4.84 12.96
C ARG A 89 3.68 3.95 11.74
N LEU A 90 4.45 4.34 10.73
CA LEU A 90 4.64 3.58 9.51
C LEU A 90 6.05 2.99 9.45
N TYR A 91 6.14 1.68 9.34
CA TYR A 91 7.38 0.97 9.08
C TYR A 91 7.36 0.56 7.61
N THR A 92 8.33 1.03 6.85
CA THR A 92 8.35 0.81 5.40
C THR A 92 9.72 0.35 4.91
N CYS A 93 9.77 -0.39 3.83
CA CYS A 93 11.01 -0.87 3.23
C CYS A 93 10.99 -0.84 1.71
N ASP A 94 12.18 -0.69 1.18
CA ASP A 94 12.48 -0.89 -0.22
C ASP A 94 13.96 -1.29 -0.37
N ASN A 95 14.34 -1.90 -1.48
CA ASN A 95 15.73 -2.32 -1.70
C ASN A 95 16.36 -1.69 -2.94
N HIS A 96 15.90 -0.51 -3.33
CA HIS A 96 16.48 0.22 -4.45
C HIS A 96 17.93 0.67 -4.19
N GLN A 97 18.81 0.44 -5.16
CA GLN A 97 20.24 0.74 -5.05
C GLN A 97 20.55 2.24 -4.99
N ASP A 98 19.71 3.07 -5.57
CA ASP A 98 19.90 4.54 -5.69
C ASP A 98 19.39 5.34 -4.48
N ASN A 99 18.89 4.68 -3.44
CA ASN A 99 18.37 5.28 -2.21
C ASN A 99 17.28 6.36 -2.41
N HIS A 100 16.56 6.37 -3.53
CA HIS A 100 15.51 7.38 -3.74
C HIS A 100 14.40 7.29 -2.68
N SER A 101 13.99 6.08 -2.29
CA SER A 101 13.00 5.86 -1.22
C SER A 101 13.43 6.50 0.09
N ALA A 102 14.72 6.34 0.47
CA ALA A 102 15.27 6.98 1.68
C ALA A 102 15.21 8.50 1.61
N ARG A 103 15.53 9.08 0.42
CA ARG A 103 15.46 10.55 0.23
C ARG A 103 14.04 11.06 0.32
N CYS A 104 13.08 10.35 -0.29
CA CYS A 104 11.68 10.73 -0.27
C CYS A 104 11.10 10.66 1.16
N VAL A 105 11.35 9.59 1.88
CA VAL A 105 10.91 9.46 3.28
C VAL A 105 11.57 10.52 4.17
N GLY A 106 12.88 10.76 3.99
CA GLY A 106 13.59 11.82 4.73
C GLY A 106 12.94 13.18 4.49
N PHE A 107 12.69 13.55 3.24
CA PHE A 107 12.04 14.81 2.90
C PHE A 107 10.62 14.92 3.51
N ILE A 108 9.83 13.84 3.49
CA ILE A 108 8.49 13.82 4.08
C ILE A 108 8.58 14.07 5.59
N ASN A 109 9.41 13.32 6.32
CA ASN A 109 9.59 13.49 7.76
C ASN A 109 10.07 14.90 8.13
N ASP A 110 11.04 15.45 7.39
CA ASP A 110 11.57 16.80 7.61
C ASP A 110 10.49 17.87 7.38
N TYR A 111 9.66 17.71 6.35
CA TYR A 111 8.60 18.66 6.03
C TYR A 111 7.53 18.73 7.13
N TYR A 112 7.14 17.59 7.70
CA TYR A 112 6.15 17.53 8.78
C TYR A 112 6.75 17.72 10.18
N ASP A 113 8.08 17.93 10.26
CA ASP A 113 8.85 18.02 11.51
C ASP A 113 8.55 16.85 12.48
N ASP A 114 8.42 15.65 11.91
CA ASP A 114 8.03 14.44 12.62
C ASP A 114 8.72 13.21 12.01
N ASN A 115 9.00 12.19 12.80
CA ASN A 115 9.65 10.94 12.37
C ASN A 115 8.70 9.74 12.50
N LYS A 116 7.47 9.88 12.04
CA LYS A 116 6.47 8.81 12.08
C LYS A 116 6.73 7.72 11.06
N VAL A 117 7.46 8.00 9.98
CA VAL A 117 7.83 7.04 8.93
C VAL A 117 9.24 6.53 9.16
N ILE A 118 9.38 5.23 9.40
CA ILE A 118 10.63 4.52 9.67
C ILE A 118 10.97 3.67 8.45
N TYR A 119 11.96 4.11 7.67
CA TYR A 119 12.39 3.45 6.45
C TYR A 119 13.55 2.47 6.69
N ARG A 120 13.53 1.34 5.99
CA ARG A 120 14.62 0.36 5.94
C ARG A 120 14.96 0.01 4.49
N ASN A 121 16.25 0.09 4.15
CA ASN A 121 16.75 -0.35 2.84
C ASN A 121 17.05 -1.86 2.89
N ILE A 122 16.02 -2.69 2.79
CA ILE A 122 16.09 -4.16 2.82
C ILE A 122 14.97 -4.77 1.98
N HIS A 123 15.09 -6.05 1.65
CA HIS A 123 14.03 -6.80 0.99
C HIS A 123 12.78 -6.94 1.86
N SER A 124 11.61 -6.90 1.24
CA SER A 124 10.31 -6.94 1.92
C SER A 124 10.12 -8.20 2.77
N LEU A 125 10.51 -9.38 2.29
CA LEU A 125 10.42 -10.62 3.07
C LEU A 125 11.31 -10.60 4.33
N GLU A 126 12.46 -9.97 4.26
CA GLU A 126 13.34 -9.77 5.41
C GLU A 126 12.70 -8.80 6.40
N HIS A 127 12.20 -7.66 5.89
CA HIS A 127 11.50 -6.67 6.70
C HIS A 127 10.28 -7.25 7.43
N LEU A 128 9.43 -7.99 6.73
CA LEU A 128 8.29 -8.68 7.33
C LEU A 128 8.70 -9.64 8.44
N ASN A 129 9.79 -10.40 8.24
CA ASN A 129 10.30 -11.30 9.28
C ASN A 129 10.86 -10.57 10.50
N GLU A 130 11.57 -9.45 10.32
CA GLU A 130 12.01 -8.60 11.42
C GLU A 130 10.81 -8.02 12.18
N CYS A 131 9.84 -7.45 11.48
CA CYS A 131 8.63 -6.88 12.07
C CYS A 131 7.77 -7.93 12.80
N LYS A 132 7.71 -9.16 12.29
CA LYS A 132 7.05 -10.27 12.99
C LYS A 132 7.69 -10.57 14.36
N GLN A 133 9.02 -10.42 14.48
CA GLN A 133 9.74 -10.67 15.74
C GLN A 133 9.59 -9.51 16.74
N ALA A 134 9.23 -8.32 16.28
CA ALA A 134 9.12 -7.12 17.12
C ALA A 134 7.93 -7.15 18.10
N ASN A 135 7.02 -8.12 17.98
CA ASN A 135 5.83 -8.27 18.84
C ASN A 135 4.95 -7.01 18.90
N ILE A 136 4.78 -6.36 17.75
CA ILE A 136 3.90 -5.20 17.57
C ILE A 136 2.53 -5.70 17.14
N GLU A 137 1.47 -5.12 17.72
CA GLU A 137 0.11 -5.30 17.20
C GLU A 137 -0.08 -4.41 15.96
N TRP A 138 -0.24 -5.04 14.81
CA TRP A 138 -0.38 -4.37 13.53
C TRP A 138 -1.85 -4.06 13.22
N ASP A 139 -2.15 -2.81 12.91
CA ASP A 139 -3.48 -2.41 12.46
C ASP A 139 -3.64 -2.63 10.96
N LEU A 140 -2.62 -2.28 10.18
CA LEU A 140 -2.62 -2.37 8.73
C LEU A 140 -1.26 -2.84 8.21
N ILE A 141 -1.28 -3.79 7.27
CA ILE A 141 -0.10 -4.15 6.47
C ILE A 141 -0.44 -3.96 5.00
N TRP A 142 0.35 -3.12 4.32
CA TRP A 142 0.27 -2.85 2.89
C TRP A 142 1.35 -3.64 2.16
N LEU A 143 0.95 -4.42 1.17
CA LEU A 143 1.83 -5.25 0.33
C LEU A 143 1.85 -4.69 -1.10
N ASP A 144 2.96 -4.03 -1.45
CA ASP A 144 3.18 -3.34 -2.72
C ASP A 144 4.64 -3.51 -3.19
N SER A 145 5.20 -4.72 -3.11
CA SER A 145 6.60 -4.96 -3.45
C SER A 145 6.76 -5.65 -4.81
N THR A 146 6.93 -6.95 -4.85
CA THR A 146 7.14 -7.72 -6.08
C THR A 146 5.85 -8.40 -6.53
N HIS A 147 5.40 -8.06 -7.75
CA HIS A 147 4.10 -8.44 -8.30
C HIS A 147 4.13 -9.81 -9.01
N THR A 148 4.57 -10.85 -8.29
CA THR A 148 4.44 -12.25 -8.74
C THR A 148 3.64 -13.07 -7.74
N PHE A 149 2.96 -14.12 -8.21
CA PHE A 149 2.17 -14.99 -7.35
C PHE A 149 2.97 -15.52 -6.16
N GLU A 150 4.12 -16.10 -6.40
CA GLU A 150 4.92 -16.75 -5.35
C GLU A 150 5.41 -15.74 -4.31
N TYR A 151 5.81 -14.56 -4.77
CA TYR A 151 6.35 -13.53 -3.87
C TYR A 151 5.26 -12.95 -2.97
N LEU A 152 4.17 -12.47 -3.54
CA LEU A 152 3.03 -11.95 -2.78
C LEU A 152 2.46 -13.01 -1.83
N TYR A 153 2.27 -14.24 -2.30
CA TYR A 153 1.76 -15.32 -1.45
C TYR A 153 2.66 -15.60 -0.24
N ASN A 154 3.98 -15.51 -0.40
CA ASN A 154 4.93 -15.62 0.71
C ASN A 154 4.83 -14.43 1.67
N GLU A 155 4.73 -13.19 1.17
CA GLU A 155 4.48 -12.02 2.01
C GLU A 155 3.19 -12.16 2.81
N MET A 156 2.10 -12.55 2.18
CA MET A 156 0.80 -12.77 2.84
C MET A 156 0.86 -13.85 3.93
N LYS A 157 1.58 -14.95 3.71
CA LYS A 157 1.78 -15.99 4.72
C LYS A 157 2.54 -15.49 5.97
N ILE A 158 3.57 -14.65 5.78
CA ILE A 158 4.29 -14.04 6.90
C ILE A 158 3.38 -13.04 7.60
N THR A 159 2.68 -12.22 6.83
CA THR A 159 1.71 -11.24 7.32
C THR A 159 0.61 -11.88 8.18
N ALA A 160 0.05 -13.00 7.75
CA ALA A 160 -0.97 -13.72 8.53
C ALA A 160 -0.50 -14.14 9.93
N GLN A 161 0.80 -14.49 10.08
CA GLN A 161 1.37 -14.84 11.39
C GLN A 161 1.44 -13.63 12.34
N MET A 162 1.49 -12.41 11.82
CA MET A 162 1.45 -11.17 12.59
C MET A 162 0.02 -10.75 12.97
N LYS A 163 -0.99 -11.38 12.35
CA LYS A 163 -2.43 -11.19 12.64
C LYS A 163 -2.89 -9.73 12.56
N PRO A 164 -2.53 -8.95 11.52
CA PRO A 164 -2.99 -7.58 11.40
C PRO A 164 -4.52 -7.51 11.30
N LYS A 165 -5.09 -6.36 11.69
CA LYS A 165 -6.53 -6.13 11.51
C LYS A 165 -6.93 -6.05 10.04
N PHE A 166 -6.05 -5.44 9.22
CA PHE A 166 -6.25 -5.30 7.79
C PHE A 166 -4.98 -5.66 7.01
N ILE A 167 -5.17 -6.28 5.84
CA ILE A 167 -4.15 -6.48 4.82
C ILE A 167 -4.62 -5.76 3.56
N MET A 168 -3.78 -4.91 3.01
CA MET A 168 -4.02 -4.19 1.77
C MET A 168 -3.03 -4.69 0.72
N VAL A 169 -3.49 -4.96 -0.50
CA VAL A 169 -2.67 -5.46 -1.61
C VAL A 169 -2.89 -4.58 -2.82
N ASP A 170 -1.78 -4.09 -3.40
CA ASP A 170 -1.81 -3.31 -4.63
C ASP A 170 -1.89 -4.18 -5.89
N ASP A 171 -2.19 -3.55 -7.01
CA ASP A 171 -2.28 -4.14 -8.35
C ASP A 171 -3.20 -5.38 -8.48
N PHE A 172 -4.16 -5.52 -7.57
CA PHE A 172 -5.02 -6.71 -7.50
C PHE A 172 -5.77 -7.02 -8.81
N TYR A 173 -6.34 -6.01 -9.49
CA TYR A 173 -7.08 -6.24 -10.73
C TYR A 173 -6.20 -6.23 -11.99
N MET A 174 -5.03 -5.66 -11.89
CA MET A 174 -4.13 -5.52 -13.04
C MET A 174 -3.41 -6.82 -13.37
N LEU A 175 -3.00 -7.53 -12.33
CA LEU A 175 -2.13 -8.69 -12.48
C LEU A 175 -2.85 -9.95 -12.01
N LYS A 176 -2.94 -10.94 -12.91
CA LYS A 176 -3.55 -12.24 -12.59
C LYS A 176 -2.85 -12.92 -11.41
N ASP A 177 -1.55 -12.75 -11.29
CA ASP A 177 -0.75 -13.33 -10.21
C ASP A 177 -1.17 -12.79 -8.85
N MET A 178 -1.50 -11.48 -8.76
CA MET A 178 -1.99 -10.87 -7.53
C MET A 178 -3.35 -11.44 -7.13
N GLN A 179 -4.26 -11.58 -8.10
CA GLN A 179 -5.57 -12.19 -7.85
C GLN A 179 -5.42 -13.64 -7.36
N LEU A 180 -4.58 -14.43 -8.03
CA LEU A 180 -4.35 -15.83 -7.67
C LEU A 180 -3.75 -15.95 -6.27
N ALA A 181 -2.78 -15.09 -5.90
CA ALA A 181 -2.17 -15.09 -4.58
C ALA A 181 -3.19 -14.78 -3.47
N VAL A 182 -4.00 -13.74 -3.67
CA VAL A 182 -5.05 -13.35 -2.72
C VAL A 182 -6.11 -14.44 -2.57
N PHE A 183 -6.58 -15.03 -3.68
CA PHE A 183 -7.57 -16.11 -3.61
C PHE A 183 -6.99 -17.37 -2.95
N GLU A 184 -5.75 -17.74 -3.26
CA GLU A 184 -5.11 -18.89 -2.60
C GLU A 184 -4.89 -18.64 -1.11
N PHE A 185 -4.54 -17.41 -0.74
CA PHE A 185 -4.44 -17.00 0.66
C PHE A 185 -5.77 -17.17 1.39
N LEU A 186 -6.87 -16.65 0.85
CA LEU A 186 -8.19 -16.72 1.45
C LEU A 186 -8.75 -18.14 1.58
N LYS A 187 -8.31 -19.08 0.73
CA LYS A 187 -8.66 -20.51 0.88
C LYS A 187 -8.05 -21.13 2.13
N ASN A 188 -6.88 -20.64 2.56
CA ASN A 188 -6.08 -21.21 3.63
C ASN A 188 -6.16 -20.40 4.94
N HIS A 189 -6.80 -19.22 4.90
CA HIS A 189 -6.89 -18.27 6.00
C HIS A 189 -8.33 -17.77 6.15
N ASP A 190 -9.18 -18.58 6.79
CA ASP A 190 -10.60 -18.31 6.97
C ASP A 190 -10.89 -17.20 7.99
N GLU A 191 -9.85 -16.75 8.73
CA GLU A 191 -9.89 -15.58 9.58
C GLU A 191 -9.86 -14.25 8.81
N TYR A 192 -9.61 -14.26 7.49
CA TYR A 192 -9.64 -13.07 6.62
C TYR A 192 -10.77 -13.12 5.62
N ARG A 193 -11.33 -11.96 5.30
CA ARG A 193 -12.37 -11.78 4.27
C ARG A 193 -12.13 -10.51 3.47
N PHE A 194 -12.72 -10.41 2.31
CA PHE A 194 -12.80 -9.15 1.56
C PHE A 194 -13.53 -8.10 2.39
N TYR A 195 -12.90 -6.94 2.56
CA TYR A 195 -13.50 -5.77 3.19
C TYR A 195 -13.94 -4.75 2.16
N SER A 196 -13.02 -4.32 1.31
CA SER A 196 -13.26 -3.33 0.27
C SER A 196 -12.28 -3.51 -0.89
N TYR A 197 -12.59 -2.90 -2.02
CA TYR A 197 -11.68 -2.85 -3.15
C TYR A 197 -11.91 -1.58 -3.96
N SER A 198 -10.85 -1.07 -4.60
CA SER A 198 -10.96 -0.04 -5.61
C SER A 198 -10.92 -0.67 -6.99
N ASN A 199 -11.95 -0.40 -7.80
CA ASN A 199 -11.97 -0.77 -9.21
C ASN A 199 -11.75 0.49 -10.05
N ILE A 200 -10.53 1.00 -10.04
CA ILE A 200 -10.16 2.10 -10.89
C ILE A 200 -9.79 1.51 -12.24
N ARG A 201 -10.63 1.75 -13.24
CA ARG A 201 -10.36 1.35 -14.63
C ARG A 201 -9.16 2.14 -15.14
N GLY A 202 -8.05 1.48 -15.31
CA GLY A 202 -6.78 2.05 -15.75
C GLY A 202 -5.62 1.38 -15.04
N ASN A 203 -4.45 1.44 -15.62
CA ASN A 203 -3.28 0.65 -15.25
C ASN A 203 -2.61 1.00 -13.90
N VAL A 204 -3.26 1.72 -12.98
CA VAL A 204 -2.65 2.12 -11.71
C VAL A 204 -3.72 2.17 -10.62
N GLY A 205 -3.49 1.45 -9.51
CA GLY A 205 -4.26 1.64 -8.28
C GLY A 205 -5.48 0.73 -8.09
N SER A 206 -5.41 -0.50 -8.56
CA SER A 206 -6.39 -1.51 -8.18
C SER A 206 -6.01 -2.16 -6.85
N ILE A 207 -6.66 -1.76 -5.80
CA ILE A 207 -6.36 -2.15 -4.44
C ILE A 207 -7.43 -3.08 -3.90
N VAL A 208 -7.04 -4.14 -3.20
CA VAL A 208 -7.94 -4.94 -2.39
C VAL A 208 -7.57 -4.84 -0.91
N ILE A 209 -8.59 -4.76 -0.06
CA ILE A 209 -8.43 -4.74 1.39
C ILE A 209 -9.10 -5.98 1.97
N LEU A 210 -8.33 -6.72 2.76
CA LEU A 210 -8.80 -7.85 3.54
C LEU A 210 -8.89 -7.45 5.00
N GLN A 211 -9.96 -7.87 5.68
CA GLN A 211 -10.16 -7.68 7.12
C GLN A 211 -10.07 -9.00 7.85
N ARG A 212 -9.32 -9.02 8.95
CA ARG A 212 -9.37 -10.13 9.90
C ARG A 212 -10.65 -10.06 10.73
N ILE A 213 -11.33 -11.20 10.85
CA ILE A 213 -12.54 -11.35 11.63
C ILE A 213 -12.27 -12.24 12.84
N GLU A 214 -12.95 -11.97 13.94
CA GLU A 214 -12.93 -12.83 15.10
C GLU A 214 -14.00 -13.93 14.95
N GLY A 215 -13.56 -15.18 14.97
CA GLY A 215 -14.44 -16.35 14.86
C GLY A 215 -14.54 -16.93 13.44
N PRO A 216 -15.07 -18.15 13.30
CA PRO A 216 -15.19 -18.84 12.03
C PRO A 216 -16.17 -18.10 11.12
N SER A 217 -15.71 -17.66 9.95
CA SER A 217 -16.59 -17.05 8.95
C SER A 217 -17.33 -18.13 8.17
N ASN A 218 -18.65 -18.13 8.24
CA ASN A 218 -19.47 -18.93 7.33
C ASN A 218 -19.42 -18.43 5.86
N LEU A 219 -18.68 -17.36 5.58
CA LEU A 219 -18.61 -16.72 4.26
C LEU A 219 -17.65 -17.42 3.29
N ASN A 220 -16.62 -18.09 3.82
CA ASN A 220 -15.63 -18.77 2.95
C ASN A 220 -16.19 -20.03 2.28
N SER A 221 -17.32 -20.55 2.71
CA SER A 221 -18.01 -21.61 1.97
C SER A 221 -18.50 -21.14 0.60
N SER A 222 -18.93 -19.88 0.49
CA SER A 222 -19.44 -19.31 -0.78
C SER A 222 -18.35 -19.02 -1.81
N ILE A 223 -17.11 -18.75 -1.38
CA ILE A 223 -15.97 -18.51 -2.29
C ILE A 223 -15.40 -19.84 -2.79
N LYS A 224 -15.42 -20.89 -1.97
CA LYS A 224 -14.98 -22.23 -2.35
C LYS A 224 -15.83 -22.83 -3.48
N ASP A 225 -17.07 -22.37 -3.61
CA ASP A 225 -18.00 -22.82 -4.65
C ASP A 225 -17.92 -21.99 -5.95
N LEU A 226 -17.15 -20.89 -5.96
CA LEU A 226 -16.99 -19.97 -7.10
C LEU A 226 -15.69 -20.14 -7.87
N ILE A 227 -14.80 -21.03 -7.44
CA ILE A 227 -13.50 -21.37 -8.05
C ILE A 227 -13.46 -22.87 -8.38
#